data_cdb36eb9cb4f8fc0ac9854c8e3c1d339
#
_entry.id   cdb36eb9cb4f8fc0ac9854c8e3c1d339
#
_cell.length_a   1.000
_cell.length_b   1.000
_cell.length_c   1.000
_cell.angle_alpha   90.00
_cell.angle_beta   90.00
_cell.angle_gamma   90.00
#
_symmetry.space_group_name_H-M   'P 1'
#
loop_
_entity.id
_entity.type
_entity.pdbx_description
1 polymer ?
#
loop_
_entity_poly.entity_id
_entity_poly.type
_entity_poly.pdbx_seq_one_letter_code
_entity_poly.pdbx_strand_id
1 'polypeptide(L)'
;MKIINLISGPRNLSTALMYSFSRRPDTKVIDEPFYAHYLETTGIDHPGREDTLNSMSSDITEVLESIYEISGCEVLFLKNMAHHHQQMDLEFLHKMTNLFLVRNPKQLIASFAQVINSPTMQDIGLQKSWELFNKIENKNPVVLDSAEILKNPKILLSKLCDKLEIPFYEEMLSWPAGGIKEDGAWAEYWYKNVHNSTGFTKQKTSSRELPKHCESLYLEAVKYYDKLKINSISI
;
A
#
# COMPACT_ATOMS: atom_id res chain seq x y z
N MET A 1 -17.02 -5.27 12.54
CA MET A 1 -15.62 -5.13 12.09
C MET A 1 -15.57 -4.22 10.87
N LYS A 2 -14.69 -3.22 10.87
CA LYS A 2 -14.43 -2.34 9.72
C LYS A 2 -13.26 -2.91 8.92
N ILE A 3 -13.43 -3.13 7.62
CA ILE A 3 -12.34 -3.59 6.73
C ILE A 3 -11.79 -2.36 6.01
N ILE A 4 -10.51 -2.06 6.24
CA ILE A 4 -9.78 -0.98 5.59
C ILE A 4 -8.85 -1.61 4.55
N ASN A 5 -9.09 -1.29 3.28
CA ASN A 5 -8.29 -1.79 2.16
C ASN A 5 -7.32 -0.70 1.70
N LEU A 6 -6.06 -0.82 2.08
CA LEU A 6 -4.99 0.05 1.57
C LEU A 6 -4.59 -0.39 0.17
N ILE A 7 -4.68 0.53 -0.78
CA ILE A 7 -4.26 0.37 -2.18
C ILE A 7 -3.08 1.31 -2.44
N SER A 8 -1.95 0.77 -2.84
CA SER A 8 -0.71 1.53 -3.00
C SER A 8 0.12 1.05 -4.19
N GLY A 9 1.00 1.89 -4.69
CA GLY A 9 2.15 1.45 -5.49
C GLY A 9 3.33 1.05 -4.60
N PRO A 10 4.39 0.46 -5.16
CA PRO A 10 5.61 0.14 -4.43
C PRO A 10 6.32 1.42 -3.95
N ARG A 11 7.15 1.31 -2.92
CA ARG A 11 7.97 2.41 -2.39
C ARG A 11 7.18 3.61 -1.84
N ASN A 12 5.91 3.43 -1.49
CA ASN A 12 5.01 4.48 -0.99
C ASN A 12 4.83 4.50 0.53
N LEU A 13 5.64 3.77 1.32
CA LEU A 13 5.49 3.58 2.77
C LEU A 13 4.29 2.70 3.18
N SER A 14 3.71 1.92 2.28
CA SER A 14 2.56 1.06 2.58
C SER A 14 2.84 0.04 3.68
N THR A 15 4.02 -0.60 3.67
CA THR A 15 4.45 -1.54 4.72
C THR A 15 4.63 -0.83 6.07
N ALA A 16 5.22 0.37 6.09
CA ALA A 16 5.33 1.17 7.32
C ALA A 16 3.94 1.55 7.88
N LEU A 17 2.98 1.85 7.00
CA LEU A 17 1.61 2.13 7.42
C LEU A 17 0.92 0.86 7.94
N MET A 18 1.14 -0.30 7.32
CA MET A 18 0.66 -1.60 7.83
C MET A 18 1.26 -1.88 9.22
N TYR A 19 2.55 -1.65 9.43
CA TYR A 19 3.19 -1.79 10.74
C TYR A 19 2.59 -0.83 11.78
N SER A 20 2.32 0.42 11.40
CA SER A 20 1.60 1.37 12.24
C SER A 20 0.23 0.83 12.67
N PHE A 21 -0.55 0.29 11.73
CA PHE A 21 -1.86 -0.29 12.03
C PHE A 21 -1.76 -1.58 12.86
N SER A 22 -0.71 -2.40 12.71
CA SER A 22 -0.51 -3.60 13.52
C SER A 22 -0.24 -3.30 15.02
N ARG A 23 0.12 -2.05 15.34
CA ARG A 23 0.35 -1.62 16.73
C ARG A 23 -0.92 -1.27 17.49
N ARG A 24 -2.05 -1.17 16.81
CA ARG A 24 -3.35 -0.87 17.43
C ARG A 24 -3.86 -2.11 18.17
N PRO A 25 -4.42 -1.97 19.38
CA PRO A 25 -4.91 -3.11 20.17
C PRO A 25 -6.18 -3.75 19.57
N ASP A 26 -6.90 -3.01 18.72
CA ASP A 26 -8.18 -3.38 18.12
C ASP A 26 -8.07 -3.89 16.67
N THR A 27 -6.84 -4.00 16.12
CA THR A 27 -6.62 -4.21 14.70
C THR A 27 -5.85 -5.50 14.40
N LYS A 28 -6.29 -6.23 13.38
CA LYS A 28 -5.51 -7.25 12.68
C LYS A 28 -5.08 -6.71 11.32
N VAL A 29 -3.91 -7.13 10.84
CA VAL A 29 -3.41 -6.74 9.52
C VAL A 29 -3.18 -7.97 8.64
N ILE A 30 -3.35 -7.81 7.33
CA ILE A 30 -3.01 -8.81 6.31
C ILE A 30 -2.15 -8.14 5.25
N ASP A 31 -1.03 -8.76 4.95
CA ASP A 31 -0.09 -8.30 3.94
C ASP A 31 -0.42 -8.89 2.57
N GLU A 32 -0.70 -8.06 1.61
CA GLU A 32 -0.89 -8.34 0.17
C GLU A 32 -1.71 -9.62 -0.16
N PRO A 33 -2.94 -9.77 0.34
CA PRO A 33 -3.73 -11.00 0.18
C PRO A 33 -3.98 -11.40 -1.28
N PHE A 34 -3.84 -10.50 -2.25
CA PHE A 34 -4.03 -10.79 -3.68
C PHE A 34 -2.72 -11.03 -4.45
N TYR A 35 -1.58 -11.17 -3.75
CA TYR A 35 -0.29 -11.29 -4.44
C TYR A 35 -0.11 -12.61 -5.18
N ALA A 36 -0.53 -13.74 -4.61
CA ALA A 36 -0.47 -15.03 -5.30
C ALA A 36 -1.34 -15.03 -6.58
N HIS A 37 -2.55 -14.47 -6.52
CA HIS A 37 -3.41 -14.29 -7.70
C HIS A 37 -2.69 -13.48 -8.80
N TYR A 38 -2.06 -12.36 -8.43
CA TYR A 38 -1.32 -11.54 -9.37
C TYR A 38 -0.17 -12.31 -10.03
N LEU A 39 0.63 -13.05 -9.24
CA LEU A 39 1.75 -13.83 -9.74
C LEU A 39 1.29 -14.96 -10.67
N GLU A 40 0.21 -15.63 -10.34
CA GLU A 40 -0.33 -16.72 -11.15
C GLU A 40 -0.91 -16.22 -12.47
N THR A 41 -1.75 -15.16 -12.42
CA THR A 41 -2.45 -14.65 -13.60
C THR A 41 -1.54 -13.91 -14.57
N THR A 42 -0.48 -13.27 -14.09
CA THR A 42 0.47 -12.54 -14.94
C THR A 42 1.68 -13.36 -15.37
N GLY A 43 2.00 -14.41 -14.64
CA GLY A 43 3.21 -15.22 -14.88
C GLY A 43 4.52 -14.46 -14.61
N ILE A 44 4.46 -13.28 -13.97
CA ILE A 44 5.64 -12.45 -13.71
C ILE A 44 6.62 -13.14 -12.75
N ASP A 45 7.89 -13.07 -13.07
CA ASP A 45 8.98 -13.64 -12.25
C ASP A 45 9.45 -12.61 -11.21
N HIS A 46 8.77 -12.56 -10.06
CA HIS A 46 9.18 -11.77 -8.92
C HIS A 46 10.03 -12.58 -7.94
N PRO A 47 10.99 -11.97 -7.23
CA PRO A 47 11.69 -12.62 -6.13
C PRO A 47 10.71 -13.20 -5.11
N GLY A 48 10.91 -14.47 -4.73
CA GLY A 48 10.00 -15.18 -3.80
C GLY A 48 8.69 -15.65 -4.41
N ARG A 49 8.59 -15.72 -5.75
CA ARG A 49 7.37 -16.15 -6.45
C ARG A 49 6.86 -17.51 -5.96
N GLU A 50 7.72 -18.53 -5.96
CA GLU A 50 7.34 -19.89 -5.56
C GLU A 50 6.94 -19.94 -4.07
N ASP A 51 7.66 -19.26 -3.20
CA ASP A 51 7.34 -19.21 -1.77
C ASP A 51 5.98 -18.52 -1.55
N THR A 52 5.69 -17.47 -2.31
CA THR A 52 4.40 -16.78 -2.26
C THR A 52 3.26 -17.70 -2.71
N LEU A 53 3.39 -18.35 -3.86
CA LEU A 53 2.38 -19.28 -4.41
C LEU A 53 2.13 -20.48 -3.49
N ASN A 54 3.16 -20.95 -2.78
CA ASN A 54 3.05 -22.05 -1.82
C ASN A 54 2.45 -21.64 -0.48
N SER A 55 2.48 -20.33 -0.13
CA SER A 55 2.08 -19.83 1.19
C SER A 55 0.63 -19.35 1.27
N MET A 56 -0.02 -19.09 0.14
CA MET A 56 -1.36 -18.51 0.09
C MET A 56 -2.12 -18.92 -1.17
N SER A 57 -3.47 -18.88 -1.11
CA SER A 57 -4.31 -19.18 -2.27
C SER A 57 -4.22 -18.10 -3.34
N SER A 58 -4.24 -18.52 -4.61
CA SER A 58 -4.39 -17.64 -5.78
C SER A 58 -5.85 -17.48 -6.22
N ASP A 59 -6.77 -18.27 -5.67
CA ASP A 59 -8.20 -18.13 -5.93
C ASP A 59 -8.79 -16.95 -5.14
N ILE A 60 -9.29 -15.96 -5.88
CA ILE A 60 -9.85 -14.72 -5.28
C ILE A 60 -11.07 -15.01 -4.42
N THR A 61 -11.87 -16.00 -4.74
CA THR A 61 -13.06 -16.37 -3.96
C THR A 61 -12.63 -16.87 -2.59
N GLU A 62 -11.69 -17.83 -2.55
CA GLU A 62 -11.15 -18.37 -1.30
C GLU A 62 -10.46 -17.27 -0.47
N VAL A 63 -9.69 -16.37 -1.11
CA VAL A 63 -9.03 -15.24 -0.43
C VAL A 63 -10.07 -14.32 0.20
N LEU A 64 -11.11 -13.92 -0.54
CA LEU A 64 -12.16 -13.04 -0.01
C LEU A 64 -12.98 -13.72 1.10
N GLU A 65 -13.32 -15.01 0.97
CA GLU A 65 -13.99 -15.77 2.03
C GLU A 65 -13.13 -15.78 3.30
N SER A 66 -11.84 -16.08 3.19
CA SER A 66 -10.93 -16.08 4.33
C SER A 66 -10.84 -14.72 5.03
N ILE A 67 -10.86 -13.62 4.25
CA ILE A 67 -10.87 -12.25 4.78
C ILE A 67 -12.16 -11.97 5.57
N TYR A 68 -13.32 -12.38 5.04
CA TYR A 68 -14.61 -12.12 5.70
C TYR A 68 -14.88 -13.03 6.92
N GLU A 69 -14.21 -14.17 7.04
CA GLU A 69 -14.27 -15.05 8.20
C GLU A 69 -13.45 -14.56 9.40
N ILE A 70 -12.54 -13.60 9.18
CA ILE A 70 -11.75 -13.04 10.27
C ILE A 70 -12.66 -12.38 11.32
N SER A 71 -12.40 -12.68 12.57
CA SER A 71 -13.13 -12.17 13.73
C SER A 71 -12.18 -11.81 14.86
N GLY A 72 -12.72 -11.25 15.96
CA GLY A 72 -11.92 -10.91 17.14
C GLY A 72 -11.03 -9.67 16.93
N CYS A 73 -11.47 -8.72 16.09
CA CYS A 73 -10.91 -7.38 15.96
C CYS A 73 -12.02 -6.39 15.55
N GLU A 74 -11.85 -5.12 15.89
CA GLU A 74 -12.75 -4.04 15.45
C GLU A 74 -12.38 -3.56 14.04
N VAL A 75 -11.08 -3.60 13.73
CA VAL A 75 -10.51 -3.17 12.44
C VAL A 75 -9.71 -4.32 11.82
N LEU A 76 -9.94 -4.57 10.54
CA LEU A 76 -9.10 -5.42 9.70
C LEU A 76 -8.45 -4.54 8.64
N PHE A 77 -7.12 -4.47 8.64
CA PHE A 77 -6.36 -3.66 7.72
C PHE A 77 -5.66 -4.54 6.68
N LEU A 78 -6.05 -4.40 5.42
CA LEU A 78 -5.45 -5.09 4.29
C LEU A 78 -4.47 -4.16 3.60
N LYS A 79 -3.23 -4.58 3.40
CA LYS A 79 -2.28 -3.83 2.59
C LYS A 79 -2.16 -4.48 1.23
N ASN A 80 -2.53 -3.76 0.18
CA ASN A 80 -2.53 -4.25 -1.20
C ASN A 80 -1.71 -3.35 -2.13
N MET A 81 -1.13 -3.97 -3.17
CA MET A 81 -0.59 -3.24 -4.29
C MET A 81 -1.68 -3.02 -5.34
N ALA A 82 -1.73 -1.82 -5.93
CA ALA A 82 -2.75 -1.49 -6.95
C ALA A 82 -2.72 -2.46 -8.13
N HIS A 83 -1.52 -2.83 -8.60
CA HIS A 83 -1.35 -3.75 -9.72
C HIS A 83 -1.76 -5.20 -9.41
N HIS A 84 -1.95 -5.58 -8.15
CA HIS A 84 -2.50 -6.89 -7.79
C HIS A 84 -4.00 -7.03 -8.14
N HIS A 85 -4.72 -5.91 -8.32
CA HIS A 85 -6.14 -5.91 -8.67
C HIS A 85 -6.35 -6.07 -10.19
N GLN A 86 -5.82 -7.13 -10.76
CA GLN A 86 -5.96 -7.46 -12.19
C GLN A 86 -6.73 -8.76 -12.37
N GLN A 87 -7.49 -8.86 -13.47
CA GLN A 87 -8.23 -10.05 -13.86
C GLN A 87 -9.12 -10.63 -12.74
N MET A 88 -9.77 -9.74 -11.98
CA MET A 88 -10.70 -10.12 -10.91
C MET A 88 -11.93 -9.22 -10.91
N ASP A 89 -13.03 -9.72 -10.37
CA ASP A 89 -14.18 -8.88 -10.06
C ASP A 89 -13.82 -7.92 -8.91
N LEU A 90 -14.14 -6.65 -9.08
CA LEU A 90 -13.82 -5.58 -8.14
C LEU A 90 -15.01 -5.16 -7.25
N GLU A 91 -16.14 -5.86 -7.33
CA GLU A 91 -17.34 -5.53 -6.53
C GLU A 91 -17.10 -5.57 -5.02
N PHE A 92 -16.14 -6.38 -4.56
CA PHE A 92 -15.77 -6.43 -3.13
C PHE A 92 -15.24 -5.09 -2.60
N LEU A 93 -14.67 -4.23 -3.46
CA LEU A 93 -14.20 -2.90 -3.06
C LEU A 93 -15.33 -2.03 -2.48
N HIS A 94 -16.57 -2.23 -2.94
CA HIS A 94 -17.73 -1.51 -2.42
C HIS A 94 -18.13 -1.93 -1.00
N LYS A 95 -17.61 -3.04 -0.50
CA LYS A 95 -17.85 -3.57 0.86
C LYS A 95 -16.76 -3.16 1.85
N MET A 96 -15.73 -2.44 1.40
CA MET A 96 -14.57 -2.06 2.20
C MET A 96 -14.41 -0.53 2.25
N THR A 97 -13.75 -0.03 3.27
CA THR A 97 -13.27 1.35 3.32
C THR A 97 -11.93 1.41 2.59
N ASN A 98 -11.89 2.04 1.42
CA ASN A 98 -10.68 2.05 0.58
C ASN A 98 -9.83 3.28 0.87
N LEU A 99 -8.54 3.03 1.11
CA LEU A 99 -7.50 4.02 1.38
C LEU A 99 -6.43 3.93 0.28
N PHE A 100 -6.24 5.01 -0.47
CA PHE A 100 -5.20 5.11 -1.49
C PHE A 100 -3.97 5.82 -0.91
N LEU A 101 -2.81 5.17 -0.98
CA LEU A 101 -1.54 5.78 -0.58
C LEU A 101 -0.71 6.07 -1.83
N VAL A 102 -0.45 7.36 -2.06
CA VAL A 102 0.32 7.83 -3.20
C VAL A 102 1.64 8.47 -2.80
N ARG A 103 2.53 8.61 -3.75
CA ARG A 103 3.82 9.29 -3.58
C ARG A 103 4.15 10.08 -4.84
N ASN A 104 4.83 11.22 -4.67
CA ASN A 104 5.34 11.99 -5.79
C ASN A 104 6.09 11.09 -6.78
N PRO A 105 5.69 11.04 -8.07
CA PRO A 105 6.22 10.09 -9.05
C PRO A 105 7.72 10.22 -9.28
N LYS A 106 8.27 11.43 -9.23
CA LYS A 106 9.71 11.63 -9.37
C LYS A 106 10.50 10.89 -8.30
N GLN A 107 10.04 10.99 -7.06
CA GLN A 107 10.69 10.32 -5.92
C GLN A 107 10.44 8.80 -5.94
N LEU A 108 9.24 8.38 -6.34
CA LEU A 108 8.86 6.98 -6.45
C LEU A 108 9.73 6.29 -7.50
N ILE A 109 9.76 6.82 -8.73
CA ILE A 109 10.51 6.24 -9.86
C ILE A 109 12.00 6.25 -9.57
N ALA A 110 12.56 7.37 -9.06
CA ALA A 110 13.97 7.43 -8.69
C ALA A 110 14.37 6.42 -7.59
N SER A 111 13.44 6.10 -6.69
CA SER A 111 13.66 5.06 -5.67
C SER A 111 13.51 3.66 -6.24
N PHE A 112 12.56 3.44 -7.12
CA PHE A 112 12.25 2.13 -7.67
C PHE A 112 13.26 1.69 -8.73
N ALA A 113 13.79 2.63 -9.51
CA ALA A 113 14.86 2.40 -10.48
C ALA A 113 16.20 1.90 -9.87
N GLN A 114 16.32 1.95 -8.53
CA GLN A 114 17.46 1.31 -7.83
C GLN A 114 17.32 -0.22 -7.74
N VAL A 115 16.11 -0.73 -7.95
CA VAL A 115 15.79 -2.17 -7.83
C VAL A 115 15.41 -2.74 -9.20
N ILE A 116 14.64 -2.00 -9.98
CA ILE A 116 14.21 -2.37 -11.34
C ILE A 116 14.71 -1.31 -12.30
N ASN A 117 15.64 -1.70 -13.18
CA ASN A 117 16.35 -0.76 -14.06
C ASN A 117 15.43 0.05 -14.99
N SER A 118 14.35 -0.54 -15.49
CA SER A 118 13.40 0.11 -16.39
C SER A 118 11.96 -0.11 -15.91
N PRO A 119 11.52 0.60 -14.83
CA PRO A 119 10.17 0.47 -14.32
C PRO A 119 9.14 0.94 -15.34
N THR A 120 7.99 0.28 -15.35
CA THR A 120 6.85 0.61 -16.22
C THR A 120 5.72 1.27 -15.40
N MET A 121 4.68 1.78 -16.07
CA MET A 121 3.49 2.32 -15.43
C MET A 121 2.76 1.24 -14.60
N GLN A 122 2.75 0.01 -15.08
CA GLN A 122 2.19 -1.14 -14.36
C GLN A 122 2.93 -1.37 -13.04
N ASP A 123 4.26 -1.35 -13.06
CA ASP A 123 5.08 -1.58 -11.87
C ASP A 123 4.87 -0.52 -10.79
N ILE A 124 4.75 0.75 -11.17
CA ILE A 124 4.53 1.85 -10.20
C ILE A 124 3.08 1.99 -9.74
N GLY A 125 2.12 1.38 -10.44
CA GLY A 125 0.73 1.23 -10.03
C GLY A 125 -0.12 2.51 -9.97
N LEU A 126 0.37 3.68 -10.41
CA LEU A 126 -0.36 4.95 -10.29
C LEU A 126 -1.58 5.03 -11.22
N GLN A 127 -1.45 4.57 -12.47
CA GLN A 127 -2.59 4.48 -13.37
C GLN A 127 -3.66 3.55 -12.80
N LYS A 128 -3.26 2.36 -12.34
CA LYS A 128 -4.20 1.40 -11.75
C LYS A 128 -4.85 1.94 -10.48
N SER A 129 -4.11 2.66 -9.65
CA SER A 129 -4.69 3.35 -8.47
C SER A 129 -5.78 4.35 -8.88
N TRP A 130 -5.56 5.11 -9.95
CA TRP A 130 -6.56 6.05 -10.47
C TRP A 130 -7.79 5.34 -11.06
N GLU A 131 -7.61 4.24 -11.80
CA GLU A 131 -8.69 3.42 -12.32
C GLU A 131 -9.58 2.85 -11.19
N LEU A 132 -8.94 2.31 -10.15
CA LEU A 132 -9.63 1.78 -8.97
C LEU A 132 -10.36 2.89 -8.20
N PHE A 133 -9.72 4.07 -8.03
CA PHE A 133 -10.33 5.22 -7.38
C PHE A 133 -11.62 5.63 -8.09
N ASN A 134 -11.58 5.82 -9.41
CA ASN A 134 -12.77 6.20 -10.18
C ASN A 134 -13.92 5.19 -10.06
N LYS A 135 -13.60 3.89 -9.98
CA LYS A 135 -14.61 2.84 -9.86
C LYS A 135 -15.41 2.92 -8.56
N ILE A 136 -14.81 3.48 -7.50
CA ILE A 136 -15.39 3.57 -6.16
C ILE A 136 -15.50 5.02 -5.65
N GLU A 137 -15.37 6.03 -6.51
CA GLU A 137 -15.40 7.45 -6.13
C GLU A 137 -16.67 7.82 -5.35
N ASN A 138 -17.82 7.25 -5.71
CA ASN A 138 -19.08 7.44 -5.03
C ASN A 138 -19.13 6.90 -3.59
N LYS A 139 -18.11 6.17 -3.14
CA LYS A 139 -17.92 5.68 -1.76
C LYS A 139 -16.97 6.55 -0.95
N ASN A 140 -16.59 7.74 -1.46
CA ASN A 140 -15.67 8.68 -0.80
C ASN A 140 -14.37 8.02 -0.33
N PRO A 141 -13.60 7.37 -1.23
CA PRO A 141 -12.34 6.75 -0.84
C PRO A 141 -11.37 7.78 -0.27
N VAL A 142 -10.58 7.36 0.71
CA VAL A 142 -9.59 8.22 1.36
C VAL A 142 -8.30 8.20 0.57
N VAL A 143 -7.68 9.36 0.34
CA VAL A 143 -6.36 9.45 -0.30
C VAL A 143 -5.35 10.03 0.68
N LEU A 144 -4.16 9.47 0.69
CA LEU A 144 -3.05 9.87 1.56
C LEU A 144 -1.76 10.01 0.74
N ASP A 145 -1.08 11.13 0.87
CA ASP A 145 0.26 11.30 0.30
C ASP A 145 1.31 10.91 1.33
N SER A 146 2.20 9.99 0.96
CA SER A 146 3.27 9.52 1.85
C SER A 146 4.21 10.63 2.35
N ALA A 147 4.37 11.71 1.58
CA ALA A 147 5.17 12.85 2.01
C ALA A 147 4.52 13.59 3.19
N GLU A 148 3.18 13.63 3.26
CA GLU A 148 2.46 14.26 4.36
C GLU A 148 2.60 13.47 5.66
N ILE A 149 2.62 12.13 5.59
CA ILE A 149 2.90 11.27 6.77
C ILE A 149 4.25 11.64 7.37
N LEU A 150 5.27 11.81 6.55
CA LEU A 150 6.65 12.08 7.01
C LEU A 150 6.84 13.50 7.55
N LYS A 151 5.95 14.45 7.23
CA LYS A 151 6.02 15.81 7.78
C LYS A 151 5.64 15.85 9.24
N ASN A 152 4.52 15.24 9.58
CA ASN A 152 4.01 15.12 10.94
C ASN A 152 3.16 13.86 11.09
N PRO A 153 3.78 12.71 11.42
CA PRO A 153 3.07 11.43 11.51
C PRO A 153 1.88 11.47 12.47
N LYS A 154 2.03 12.07 13.65
CA LYS A 154 0.99 12.14 14.67
C LYS A 154 -0.25 12.86 14.17
N ILE A 155 -0.09 14.08 13.65
CA ILE A 155 -1.22 14.88 13.16
C ILE A 155 -1.90 14.17 11.99
N LEU A 156 -1.11 13.65 11.04
CA LEU A 156 -1.70 13.04 9.86
C LEU A 156 -2.39 11.70 10.15
N LEU A 157 -1.81 10.86 11.01
CA LEU A 157 -2.46 9.60 11.42
C LEU A 157 -3.71 9.85 12.27
N SER A 158 -3.73 10.89 13.11
CA SER A 158 -4.95 11.29 13.82
C SER A 158 -6.05 11.69 12.82
N LYS A 159 -5.75 12.58 11.88
CA LYS A 159 -6.71 12.97 10.82
C LYS A 159 -7.16 11.78 9.95
N LEU A 160 -6.25 10.85 9.66
CA LEU A 160 -6.58 9.62 8.95
C LEU A 160 -7.58 8.78 9.76
N CYS A 161 -7.31 8.57 11.03
CA CYS A 161 -8.20 7.82 11.91
C CYS A 161 -9.59 8.47 12.02
N ASP A 162 -9.64 9.81 12.16
CA ASP A 162 -10.90 10.56 12.14
C ASP A 162 -11.68 10.34 10.83
N LYS A 163 -10.97 10.44 9.69
CA LYS A 163 -11.58 10.22 8.37
C LYS A 163 -12.04 8.78 8.16
N LEU A 164 -11.34 7.83 8.77
CA LEU A 164 -11.70 6.40 8.76
C LEU A 164 -12.73 6.06 9.86
N GLU A 165 -13.13 7.02 10.70
CA GLU A 165 -14.06 6.84 11.84
C GLU A 165 -13.61 5.73 12.77
N ILE A 166 -12.34 5.75 13.16
CA ILE A 166 -11.70 4.85 14.12
C ILE A 166 -10.88 5.66 15.13
N PRO A 167 -10.68 5.20 16.38
CA PRO A 167 -9.86 5.90 17.35
C PRO A 167 -8.39 5.94 16.91
N PHE A 168 -7.69 7.04 17.20
CA PHE A 168 -6.24 7.12 17.09
C PHE A 168 -5.58 6.55 18.33
N TYR A 169 -4.50 5.79 18.16
CA TYR A 169 -3.64 5.25 19.22
C TYR A 169 -2.21 5.73 19.04
N GLU A 170 -1.55 6.18 20.11
CA GLU A 170 -0.15 6.66 20.08
C GLU A 170 0.83 5.53 19.66
N GLU A 171 0.49 4.29 19.94
CA GLU A 171 1.24 3.10 19.54
C GLU A 171 1.43 2.99 18.00
N MET A 172 0.54 3.62 17.23
CA MET A 172 0.67 3.70 15.76
C MET A 172 1.90 4.46 15.29
N LEU A 173 2.54 5.26 16.16
CA LEU A 173 3.69 6.10 15.80
C LEU A 173 5.01 5.32 15.77
N SER A 174 5.06 4.14 16.39
CA SER A 174 6.31 3.38 16.49
C SER A 174 6.07 1.88 16.56
N TRP A 175 7.06 1.12 16.10
CA TRP A 175 7.09 -0.34 16.13
C TRP A 175 8.50 -0.83 16.43
N PRO A 176 8.68 -2.07 16.95
CA PRO A 176 9.99 -2.69 17.12
C PRO A 176 10.74 -2.83 15.79
N ALA A 177 12.07 -2.75 15.80
CA ALA A 177 12.87 -3.14 14.66
C ALA A 177 12.70 -4.65 14.37
N GLY A 178 12.82 -5.02 13.12
CA GLY A 178 12.57 -6.38 12.63
C GLY A 178 11.25 -6.53 11.89
N GLY A 179 10.92 -7.77 11.52
CA GLY A 179 9.66 -8.12 10.89
C GLY A 179 8.51 -8.27 11.90
N ILE A 180 7.29 -8.36 11.38
CA ILE A 180 6.11 -8.77 12.14
C ILE A 180 5.63 -10.14 11.64
N LYS A 181 4.85 -10.84 12.46
CA LYS A 181 4.39 -12.20 12.11
C LYS A 181 3.46 -12.24 10.90
N GLU A 182 2.86 -11.10 10.56
CA GLU A 182 1.97 -10.91 9.42
C GLU A 182 2.70 -10.59 8.11
N ASP A 183 4.02 -10.44 8.13
CA ASP A 183 4.80 -10.25 6.91
C ASP A 183 4.68 -11.48 6.00
N GLY A 184 4.40 -11.25 4.70
CA GLY A 184 4.35 -12.32 3.72
C GLY A 184 5.74 -12.90 3.38
N ALA A 185 5.76 -14.04 2.70
CA ALA A 185 6.99 -14.74 2.28
C ALA A 185 7.95 -13.86 1.45
N TRP A 186 7.44 -12.83 0.79
CA TRP A 186 8.21 -11.86 0.00
C TRP A 186 8.94 -10.82 0.83
N ALA A 187 8.72 -10.75 2.15
CA ALA A 187 9.27 -9.70 3.02
C ALA A 187 10.81 -9.66 3.03
N GLU A 188 11.48 -10.81 2.95
CA GLU A 188 12.94 -10.89 2.91
C GLU A 188 13.54 -10.17 1.70
N TYR A 189 12.82 -10.10 0.57
CA TYR A 189 13.25 -9.44 -0.65
C TYR A 189 12.94 -7.93 -0.66
N TRP A 190 11.82 -7.51 -0.04
CA TRP A 190 11.29 -6.16 -0.22
C TRP A 190 11.30 -5.29 1.04
N TYR A 191 11.33 -5.87 2.26
CA TYR A 191 11.04 -5.14 3.50
C TYR A 191 12.27 -4.70 4.31
N LYS A 192 13.49 -4.87 3.79
CA LYS A 192 14.74 -4.48 4.44
C LYS A 192 14.70 -3.10 5.10
N ASN A 193 14.10 -2.11 4.44
CA ASN A 193 14.06 -0.74 4.96
C ASN A 193 13.10 -0.60 6.15
N VAL A 194 11.93 -1.23 6.11
CA VAL A 194 10.98 -1.17 7.22
C VAL A 194 11.46 -2.02 8.38
N HIS A 195 12.09 -3.18 8.14
CA HIS A 195 12.71 -4.00 9.18
C HIS A 195 13.80 -3.25 9.97
N ASN A 196 14.49 -2.31 9.35
CA ASN A 196 15.48 -1.45 9.99
C ASN A 196 14.92 -0.14 10.55
N SER A 197 13.58 0.03 10.56
CA SER A 197 12.92 1.22 11.07
C SER A 197 12.14 0.90 12.35
N THR A 198 11.89 1.95 13.14
CA THR A 198 11.09 1.86 14.38
C THR A 198 9.95 2.88 14.41
N GLY A 199 9.63 3.49 13.27
CA GLY A 199 8.60 4.52 13.15
C GLY A 199 8.74 5.33 11.86
N PHE A 200 7.87 6.32 11.71
CA PHE A 200 7.92 7.26 10.59
C PHE A 200 9.02 8.31 10.84
N THR A 201 10.20 8.06 10.31
CA THR A 201 11.30 9.04 10.40
C THR A 201 11.26 10.00 9.23
N LYS A 202 11.49 11.30 9.50
CA LYS A 202 11.75 12.29 8.45
C LYS A 202 12.90 11.78 7.57
N GLN A 203 12.57 11.26 6.41
CA GLN A 203 13.59 10.98 5.41
C GLN A 203 14.12 12.34 4.92
N LYS A 204 15.43 12.52 4.91
CA LYS A 204 16.04 13.57 4.10
C LYS A 204 15.45 13.39 2.70
N THR A 205 14.82 14.43 2.18
CA THR A 205 14.26 14.44 0.83
C THR A 205 15.28 13.78 -0.08
N SER A 206 14.92 12.66 -0.68
CA SER A 206 15.86 11.91 -1.48
C SER A 206 16.36 12.83 -2.59
N SER A 207 17.64 13.18 -2.53
CA SER A 207 18.33 13.93 -3.59
C SER A 207 18.58 13.07 -4.84
N ARG A 208 17.92 11.91 -4.93
CA ARG A 208 18.05 11.02 -6.07
C ARG A 208 17.47 11.69 -7.29
N GLU A 209 18.30 11.80 -8.30
CA GLU A 209 17.86 12.28 -9.60
C GLU A 209 17.03 11.22 -10.32
N LEU A 210 16.02 11.68 -11.05
CA LEU A 210 15.25 10.81 -11.93
C LEU A 210 16.17 10.35 -13.09
N PRO A 211 16.31 9.04 -13.32
CA PRO A 211 17.08 8.57 -14.47
C PRO A 211 16.48 9.10 -15.78
N LYS A 212 17.32 9.57 -16.71
CA LYS A 212 16.87 10.17 -17.98
C LYS A 212 15.93 9.27 -18.77
N HIS A 213 16.20 7.96 -18.79
CA HIS A 213 15.36 6.99 -19.50
C HIS A 213 13.96 6.82 -18.86
N CYS A 214 13.76 7.30 -17.63
CA CYS A 214 12.45 7.25 -16.93
C CYS A 214 11.64 8.56 -17.08
N GLU A 215 12.12 9.55 -17.84
CA GLU A 215 11.44 10.85 -17.95
C GLU A 215 10.05 10.74 -18.57
N SER A 216 9.89 9.92 -19.62
CA SER A 216 8.59 9.66 -20.25
C SER A 216 7.60 9.03 -19.25
N LEU A 217 8.05 8.04 -18.50
CA LEU A 217 7.23 7.42 -17.44
C LEU A 217 6.81 8.45 -16.38
N TYR A 218 7.73 9.33 -15.97
CA TYR A 218 7.43 10.38 -15.01
C TYR A 218 6.35 11.35 -15.54
N LEU A 219 6.48 11.83 -16.78
CA LEU A 219 5.52 12.76 -17.38
C LEU A 219 4.12 12.17 -17.53
N GLU A 220 4.02 10.86 -17.71
CA GLU A 220 2.75 10.15 -17.72
C GLU A 220 2.20 9.96 -16.30
N ALA A 221 3.04 9.50 -15.38
CA ALA A 221 2.68 9.16 -14.01
C ALA A 221 2.18 10.38 -13.21
N VAL A 222 2.76 11.57 -13.43
CA VAL A 222 2.36 12.78 -12.72
C VAL A 222 0.90 13.14 -12.96
N LYS A 223 0.34 12.83 -14.14
CA LYS A 223 -1.07 13.09 -14.47
C LYS A 223 -2.03 12.31 -13.57
N TYR A 224 -1.70 11.06 -13.24
CA TYR A 224 -2.50 10.23 -12.34
C TYR A 224 -2.30 10.61 -10.88
N TYR A 225 -1.06 10.92 -10.51
CA TYR A 225 -0.74 11.39 -9.18
C TYR A 225 -1.48 12.69 -8.83
N ASP A 226 -1.49 13.68 -9.70
CA ASP A 226 -2.14 14.97 -9.46
C ASP A 226 -3.66 14.81 -9.28
N LYS A 227 -4.29 13.94 -10.07
CA LYS A 227 -5.72 13.61 -9.94
C LYS A 227 -6.05 12.95 -8.59
N LEU A 228 -5.20 12.07 -8.09
CA LEU A 228 -5.38 11.43 -6.77
C LEU A 228 -5.08 12.42 -5.65
N LYS A 229 -4.01 13.21 -5.79
CA LYS A 229 -3.54 14.14 -4.77
C LYS A 229 -4.55 15.23 -4.41
N ILE A 230 -5.35 15.71 -5.37
CA ILE A 230 -6.41 16.70 -5.11
C ILE A 230 -7.36 16.22 -4.01
N ASN A 231 -7.57 14.92 -3.88
CA ASN A 231 -8.45 14.27 -2.90
C ASN A 231 -7.71 13.87 -1.61
N SER A 232 -6.41 14.21 -1.47
CA SER A 232 -5.63 13.76 -0.34
C SER A 232 -5.90 14.56 0.92
N ILE A 233 -5.83 13.86 2.07
CA ILE A 233 -5.81 14.49 3.38
C ILE A 233 -4.52 15.32 3.47
N SER A 234 -4.63 16.55 3.94
CA SER A 234 -3.51 17.46 4.21
C SER A 234 -3.46 17.88 5.68
N ILE A 235 -2.26 18.27 6.14
CA ILE A 235 -2.02 18.82 7.49
C ILE A 235 -2.53 20.25 7.59
#